data_032ef1f2a26e99894e93800e88afb383
#
_entry.id   032ef1f2a26e99894e93800e88afb383
#
_cell.length_a   1.000
_cell.length_b   1.000
_cell.length_c   1.000
_cell.angle_alpha   90.00
_cell.angle_beta   90.00
_cell.angle_gamma   90.00
#
_symmetry.space_group_name_H-M   'P 1'
#
loop_
_entity.id
_entity.type
_entity.pdbx_description
1 polymer ?
#
loop_
_entity_poly.entity_id
_entity_poly.type
_entity_poly.pdbx_seq_one_letter_code
_entity_poly.pdbx_strand_id
1 'polypeptide(L)'
;VLLGVIGCVTVLPALILVLDKPLQATRHRSLIPDMKKFAGGVARVFPVFLVIFAILIPPALYGYNKTTDEVYYDMGQCLPEDMEYVIANSKLSEEFDIASTHMVLVNAKMPARDVRAMMDEMEQVDGVKYVLGLESVIGTRVPEEILPDSIRSILKSDRWELLLINSEYKVASDAVNQQITSLNSILKKYDSTGMLIGEAPCMKDMIDTTDRDFQVVNAVSIVAIFVIIALVEQSALLPFILIAVIELAIFINLGLPHYLGQS
;
A
#
# COMPACT_ATOMS: atom_id res chain seq x y z
N VAL A 1 -13.95 -2.34 -15.58
CA VAL A 1 -13.18 -2.81 -16.74
C VAL A 1 -14.11 -3.45 -17.78
N LEU A 2 -14.87 -4.50 -17.45
CA LEU A 2 -15.74 -5.24 -18.41
C LEU A 2 -16.73 -4.32 -19.13
N LEU A 3 -17.43 -3.43 -18.40
CA LEU A 3 -18.35 -2.45 -18.97
C LEU A 3 -17.65 -1.47 -19.91
N GLY A 4 -16.43 -1.07 -19.60
CA GLY A 4 -15.62 -0.22 -20.49
C GLY A 4 -15.27 -0.90 -21.80
N VAL A 5 -14.87 -2.17 -21.75
CA VAL A 5 -14.56 -2.96 -22.94
C VAL A 5 -15.82 -3.14 -23.82
N ILE A 6 -16.95 -3.50 -23.23
CA ILE A 6 -18.23 -3.62 -23.95
C ILE A 6 -18.60 -2.28 -24.60
N GLY A 7 -18.46 -1.16 -23.87
CA GLY A 7 -18.71 0.17 -24.40
C GLY A 7 -17.81 0.52 -25.58
N CYS A 8 -16.52 0.24 -25.49
CA CYS A 8 -15.56 0.51 -26.57
C CYS A 8 -15.83 -0.34 -27.82
N VAL A 9 -16.23 -1.60 -27.66
CA VAL A 9 -16.43 -2.51 -28.80
C VAL A 9 -17.81 -2.34 -29.46
N THR A 10 -18.83 -1.92 -28.69
CA THR A 10 -20.21 -1.82 -29.20
C THR A 10 -20.66 -0.39 -29.39
N VAL A 11 -20.58 0.43 -28.33
CA VAL A 11 -21.12 1.79 -28.32
C VAL A 11 -20.30 2.75 -29.19
N LEU A 12 -18.96 2.68 -29.08
CA LEU A 12 -18.08 3.58 -29.84
C LEU A 12 -18.23 3.41 -31.37
N PRO A 13 -18.17 2.21 -31.95
CA PRO A 13 -18.42 2.03 -33.37
C PRO A 13 -19.84 2.45 -33.81
N ALA A 14 -20.86 2.15 -32.99
CA ALA A 14 -22.20 2.58 -33.25
C ALA A 14 -22.36 4.10 -33.30
N LEU A 15 -21.75 4.81 -32.34
CA LEU A 15 -21.72 6.27 -32.32
C LEU A 15 -20.99 6.86 -33.52
N ILE A 16 -19.86 6.29 -33.93
CA ILE A 16 -19.13 6.72 -35.12
C ILE A 16 -20.00 6.61 -36.38
N LEU A 17 -20.74 5.51 -36.54
CA LEU A 17 -21.64 5.30 -37.67
C LEU A 17 -22.83 6.30 -37.65
N VAL A 18 -23.44 6.52 -36.49
CA VAL A 18 -24.56 7.48 -36.34
C VAL A 18 -24.11 8.93 -36.59
N LEU A 19 -22.91 9.26 -36.12
CA LEU A 19 -22.35 10.61 -36.24
C LEU A 19 -21.47 10.83 -37.49
N ASP A 20 -21.48 9.89 -38.44
CA ASP A 20 -20.64 9.96 -39.64
C ASP A 20 -20.83 11.29 -40.40
N LYS A 21 -22.07 11.72 -40.64
CA LYS A 21 -22.34 13.00 -41.34
C LYS A 21 -21.78 14.23 -40.61
N PRO A 22 -22.03 14.44 -39.31
CA PRO A 22 -21.41 15.52 -38.54
C PRO A 22 -19.89 15.44 -38.53
N LEU A 23 -19.32 14.23 -38.38
CA LEU A 23 -17.87 14.01 -38.37
C LEU A 23 -17.21 14.41 -39.71
N GLN A 24 -17.86 14.08 -40.84
CA GLN A 24 -17.40 14.48 -42.15
C GLN A 24 -17.52 16.01 -42.39
N ALA A 25 -18.60 16.63 -41.89
CA ALA A 25 -18.81 18.07 -42.01
C ALA A 25 -17.79 18.90 -41.20
N THR A 26 -17.31 18.35 -40.06
CA THR A 26 -16.30 18.98 -39.21
C THR A 26 -14.87 18.59 -39.55
N ARG A 27 -14.66 17.88 -40.69
CA ARG A 27 -13.34 17.42 -41.12
C ARG A 27 -12.47 18.60 -41.47
N HIS A 28 -11.40 18.80 -40.71
CA HIS A 28 -10.38 19.83 -41.00
C HIS A 28 -9.09 19.17 -41.48
N ARG A 29 -8.18 20.01 -41.98
CA ARG A 29 -6.85 19.57 -42.43
C ARG A 29 -6.11 18.94 -41.23
N SER A 30 -5.45 17.81 -41.47
CA SER A 30 -4.65 17.14 -40.42
C SER A 30 -3.60 18.15 -39.87
N LEU A 31 -3.61 18.34 -38.55
CA LEU A 31 -2.61 19.11 -37.82
C LEU A 31 -1.28 18.36 -37.70
N ILE A 32 -1.33 17.01 -37.85
CA ILE A 32 -0.13 16.18 -37.79
C ILE A 32 0.49 16.10 -39.15
N PRO A 33 1.74 16.60 -39.35
CA PRO A 33 2.43 16.51 -40.61
C PRO A 33 2.72 15.05 -40.99
N ASP A 34 2.98 14.79 -42.28
CA ASP A 34 3.39 13.47 -42.74
C ASP A 34 4.72 13.04 -42.09
N MET A 35 4.65 12.06 -41.20
CA MET A 35 5.75 11.56 -40.38
C MET A 35 6.68 10.59 -41.12
N LYS A 36 6.49 10.36 -42.45
CA LYS A 36 7.30 9.38 -43.21
C LYS A 36 8.80 9.68 -43.16
N LYS A 37 9.19 10.98 -43.26
CA LYS A 37 10.60 11.38 -43.18
C LYS A 37 11.17 11.13 -41.78
N PHE A 38 10.38 11.44 -40.73
CA PHE A 38 10.74 11.18 -39.34
C PHE A 38 10.88 9.67 -39.07
N ALA A 39 9.89 8.88 -39.47
CA ALA A 39 9.91 7.41 -39.33
C ALA A 39 11.12 6.80 -40.07
N GLY A 40 11.45 7.28 -41.28
CA GLY A 40 12.63 6.86 -42.02
C GLY A 40 13.95 7.21 -41.29
N GLY A 41 14.01 8.38 -40.64
CA GLY A 41 15.13 8.78 -39.78
C GLY A 41 15.29 7.85 -38.57
N VAL A 42 14.21 7.62 -37.84
CA VAL A 42 14.19 6.68 -36.68
C VAL A 42 14.59 5.26 -37.10
N ALA A 43 14.06 4.76 -38.22
CA ALA A 43 14.41 3.45 -38.76
C ALA A 43 15.90 3.32 -39.15
N ARG A 44 16.56 4.42 -39.50
CA ARG A 44 18.00 4.40 -39.84
C ARG A 44 18.89 4.32 -38.58
N VAL A 45 18.46 4.97 -37.48
CA VAL A 45 19.21 5.03 -36.22
C VAL A 45 18.65 4.10 -35.14
N PHE A 46 17.85 3.09 -35.51
CA PHE A 46 17.23 2.20 -34.56
C PHE A 46 18.19 1.53 -33.54
N PRO A 47 19.47 1.18 -33.89
CA PRO A 47 20.36 0.59 -32.92
C PRO A 47 20.66 1.53 -31.74
N VAL A 48 20.69 2.85 -31.99
CA VAL A 48 20.90 3.85 -30.93
C VAL A 48 19.72 3.83 -29.96
N PHE A 49 18.49 3.75 -30.46
CA PHE A 49 17.31 3.66 -29.61
C PHE A 49 17.28 2.35 -28.79
N LEU A 50 17.75 1.23 -29.35
CA LEU A 50 17.89 -0.03 -28.61
C LEU A 50 18.90 0.08 -27.46
N VAL A 51 20.03 0.76 -27.71
CA VAL A 51 21.03 1.00 -26.66
C VAL A 51 20.47 1.89 -25.57
N ILE A 52 19.79 2.99 -25.94
CA ILE A 52 19.12 3.88 -24.98
C ILE A 52 18.09 3.11 -24.16
N PHE A 53 17.26 2.30 -24.81
CA PHE A 53 16.27 1.44 -24.16
C PHE A 53 16.92 0.52 -23.11
N ALA A 54 18.00 -0.19 -23.50
CA ALA A 54 18.74 -1.08 -22.61
C ALA A 54 19.38 -0.35 -21.41
N ILE A 55 19.88 0.88 -21.63
CA ILE A 55 20.48 1.71 -20.57
C ILE A 55 19.40 2.24 -19.59
N LEU A 56 18.20 2.52 -20.08
CA LEU A 56 17.12 3.08 -19.28
C LEU A 56 16.43 2.02 -18.37
N ILE A 57 16.48 0.74 -18.73
CA ILE A 57 15.85 -0.32 -17.93
C ILE A 57 16.36 -0.38 -16.49
N PRO A 58 17.70 -0.47 -16.21
CA PRO A 58 18.18 -0.59 -14.85
C PRO A 58 17.77 0.59 -13.92
N PRO A 59 17.97 1.86 -14.30
CA PRO A 59 17.55 2.96 -13.45
C PRO A 59 16.04 3.06 -13.31
N ALA A 60 15.26 2.74 -14.35
CA ALA A 60 13.80 2.75 -14.27
C ALA A 60 13.28 1.70 -13.29
N LEU A 61 13.79 0.47 -13.34
CA LEU A 61 13.46 -0.59 -12.39
C LEU A 61 13.90 -0.24 -10.97
N TYR A 62 15.08 0.33 -10.79
CA TYR A 62 15.58 0.73 -9.48
C TYR A 62 14.67 1.80 -8.85
N GLY A 63 14.36 2.87 -9.60
CA GLY A 63 13.46 3.93 -9.15
C GLY A 63 12.04 3.40 -8.86
N TYR A 64 11.50 2.52 -9.71
CA TYR A 64 10.21 1.89 -9.51
C TYR A 64 10.15 1.10 -8.20
N ASN A 65 11.12 0.21 -7.95
CA ASN A 65 11.16 -0.58 -6.72
C ASN A 65 11.26 0.32 -5.49
N LYS A 66 12.12 1.35 -5.54
CA LYS A 66 12.28 2.27 -4.41
C LYS A 66 11.01 3.07 -4.13
N THR A 67 10.37 3.61 -5.15
CA THR A 67 9.11 4.34 -4.99
C THR A 67 8.00 3.43 -4.47
N THR A 68 7.93 2.18 -4.93
CA THR A 68 6.90 1.22 -4.48
C THR A 68 7.11 0.81 -3.01
N ASP A 69 8.38 0.64 -2.58
CA ASP A 69 8.70 0.32 -1.20
C ASP A 69 8.38 1.47 -0.21
N GLU A 70 8.37 2.72 -0.69
CA GLU A 70 8.20 3.94 0.10
C GLU A 70 6.77 4.52 0.06
N VAL A 71 5.82 3.86 -0.62
CA VAL A 71 4.43 4.33 -0.66
C VAL A 71 3.69 3.96 0.62
N TYR A 72 3.54 4.95 1.49
CA TYR A 72 2.69 4.88 2.67
C TYR A 72 1.36 5.59 2.41
N TYR A 73 0.26 4.95 2.75
CA TYR A 73 -1.08 5.56 2.69
C TYR A 73 -1.39 6.34 3.96
N ASP A 74 -0.49 7.24 4.37
CA ASP A 74 -0.70 8.08 5.54
C ASP A 74 -1.66 9.22 5.23
N MET A 75 -2.93 9.04 5.59
CA MET A 75 -3.94 10.08 5.44
C MET A 75 -3.69 11.27 6.38
N GLY A 76 -2.95 11.07 7.47
CA GLY A 76 -2.61 12.12 8.43
C GLY A 76 -1.68 13.19 7.85
N GLN A 77 -0.75 12.80 6.97
CA GLN A 77 0.19 13.74 6.32
C GLN A 77 -0.48 14.66 5.29
N CYS A 78 -1.65 14.28 4.78
CA CYS A 78 -2.41 15.10 3.83
C CYS A 78 -3.31 16.14 4.52
N LEU A 79 -3.38 16.14 5.86
CA LEU A 79 -4.24 17.05 6.61
C LEU A 79 -3.53 18.39 6.85
N PRO A 80 -4.28 19.52 6.83
CA PRO A 80 -3.75 20.82 7.20
C PRO A 80 -3.18 20.83 8.63
N GLU A 81 -2.06 21.52 8.84
CA GLU A 81 -1.38 21.60 10.15
C GLU A 81 -2.22 22.25 11.26
N ASP A 82 -3.21 23.05 10.89
CA ASP A 82 -4.12 23.76 11.79
C ASP A 82 -5.30 22.90 12.27
N MET A 83 -5.44 21.67 11.79
CA MET A 83 -6.47 20.75 12.26
C MET A 83 -6.22 20.30 13.71
N GLU A 84 -7.28 20.28 14.52
CA GLU A 84 -7.21 19.85 15.93
C GLU A 84 -6.60 18.46 16.10
N TYR A 85 -6.88 17.53 15.19
CA TYR A 85 -6.28 16.18 15.17
C TYR A 85 -4.75 16.22 15.02
N VAL A 86 -4.24 17.03 14.07
CA VAL A 86 -2.80 17.15 13.81
C VAL A 86 -2.11 17.80 15.01
N ILE A 87 -2.71 18.87 15.56
CA ILE A 87 -2.21 19.56 16.77
C ILE A 87 -2.18 18.60 17.97
N ALA A 88 -3.24 17.81 18.15
CA ALA A 88 -3.32 16.85 19.26
C ALA A 88 -2.27 15.74 19.14
N ASN A 89 -2.06 15.19 17.95
CA ASN A 89 -1.03 14.18 17.69
C ASN A 89 0.39 14.74 17.89
N SER A 90 0.65 15.97 17.45
CA SER A 90 1.95 16.62 17.69
C SER A 90 2.23 16.74 19.17
N LYS A 91 1.24 17.18 19.98
CA LYS A 91 1.39 17.28 21.44
C LYS A 91 1.60 15.92 22.10
N LEU A 92 0.91 14.87 21.67
CA LEU A 92 1.14 13.51 22.17
C LEU A 92 2.57 13.05 21.89
N SER A 93 3.07 13.33 20.69
CA SER A 93 4.43 12.96 20.31
C SER A 93 5.49 13.79 21.04
N GLU A 94 5.28 15.11 21.21
CA GLU A 94 6.27 16.01 21.79
C GLU A 94 6.33 15.94 23.33
N GLU A 95 5.16 15.81 23.98
CA GLU A 95 5.08 15.88 25.45
C GLU A 95 5.08 14.48 26.11
N PHE A 96 4.57 13.45 25.42
CA PHE A 96 4.44 12.09 25.97
C PHE A 96 5.28 11.05 25.24
N ASP A 97 5.93 11.44 24.14
CA ASP A 97 6.75 10.54 23.32
C ASP A 97 5.94 9.35 22.77
N ILE A 98 4.67 9.61 22.47
CA ILE A 98 3.71 8.65 21.91
C ILE A 98 3.34 9.13 20.52
N ALA A 99 3.79 8.40 19.48
CA ALA A 99 3.47 8.71 18.10
C ALA A 99 2.33 7.82 17.54
N SER A 100 2.16 6.61 18.10
CA SER A 100 1.04 5.73 17.74
C SER A 100 0.64 4.83 18.90
N THR A 101 -0.62 4.39 18.87
CA THR A 101 -1.16 3.45 19.87
C THR A 101 -1.76 2.25 19.15
N HIS A 102 -1.35 1.06 19.55
CA HIS A 102 -1.89 -0.20 19.06
C HIS A 102 -2.74 -0.85 20.13
N MET A 103 -3.75 -1.58 19.72
CA MET A 103 -4.63 -2.35 20.59
C MET A 103 -4.44 -3.84 20.33
N VAL A 104 -4.41 -4.64 21.38
CA VAL A 104 -4.32 -6.09 21.28
C VAL A 104 -5.54 -6.69 21.96
N LEU A 105 -6.23 -7.57 21.25
CA LEU A 105 -7.28 -8.39 21.82
C LEU A 105 -6.76 -9.80 22.03
N VAL A 106 -6.80 -10.26 23.26
CA VAL A 106 -6.45 -11.63 23.64
C VAL A 106 -7.65 -12.34 24.26
N ASN A 107 -7.60 -13.66 24.29
CA ASN A 107 -8.67 -14.46 24.88
C ASN A 107 -8.79 -14.16 26.38
N ALA A 108 -9.97 -13.74 26.84
CA ALA A 108 -10.24 -13.42 28.25
C ALA A 108 -10.02 -14.60 29.23
N LYS A 109 -9.92 -15.82 28.71
CA LYS A 109 -9.63 -17.02 29.50
C LYS A 109 -8.14 -17.35 29.59
N MET A 110 -7.26 -16.54 28.97
CA MET A 110 -5.83 -16.71 29.11
C MET A 110 -5.42 -16.52 30.57
N PRO A 111 -4.55 -17.38 31.12
CA PRO A 111 -4.05 -17.19 32.47
C PRO A 111 -3.35 -15.83 32.63
N ALA A 112 -3.63 -15.10 33.70
CA ALA A 112 -3.03 -13.80 34.01
C ALA A 112 -1.49 -13.81 33.95
N ARG A 113 -0.86 -14.92 34.35
CA ARG A 113 0.59 -15.11 34.22
C ARG A 113 1.07 -15.05 32.79
N ASP A 114 0.31 -15.68 31.87
CA ASP A 114 0.71 -15.75 30.46
C ASP A 114 0.45 -14.40 29.76
N VAL A 115 -0.65 -13.69 30.12
CA VAL A 115 -0.90 -12.31 29.67
C VAL A 115 0.26 -11.41 30.08
N ARG A 116 0.70 -11.49 31.33
CA ARG A 116 1.82 -10.70 31.83
C ARG A 116 3.12 -11.04 31.11
N ALA A 117 3.47 -12.34 30.97
CA ALA A 117 4.68 -12.73 30.26
C ALA A 117 4.70 -12.24 28.81
N MET A 118 3.53 -12.23 28.17
CA MET A 118 3.36 -11.65 26.83
C MET A 118 3.56 -10.14 26.84
N MET A 119 2.98 -9.41 27.80
CA MET A 119 3.17 -7.96 27.93
C MET A 119 4.64 -7.62 28.17
N ASP A 120 5.32 -8.31 29.08
CA ASP A 120 6.74 -8.12 29.38
C ASP A 120 7.61 -8.36 28.12
N GLU A 121 7.26 -9.34 27.28
CA GLU A 121 7.96 -9.62 26.02
C GLU A 121 7.65 -8.55 24.96
N MET A 122 6.41 -8.02 24.92
CA MET A 122 6.01 -6.94 24.03
C MET A 122 6.67 -5.60 24.40
N GLU A 123 6.89 -5.32 25.68
CA GLU A 123 7.60 -4.11 26.14
C GLU A 123 9.09 -4.09 25.74
N GLN A 124 9.69 -5.26 25.45
CA GLN A 124 11.07 -5.36 24.97
C GLN A 124 11.21 -5.15 23.47
N VAL A 125 10.11 -5.01 22.74
CA VAL A 125 10.14 -4.72 21.30
C VAL A 125 10.56 -3.27 21.09
N ASP A 126 11.48 -3.07 20.17
CA ASP A 126 12.02 -1.76 19.83
C ASP A 126 10.93 -0.74 19.51
N GLY A 127 11.04 0.46 20.10
CA GLY A 127 10.05 1.53 19.95
C GLY A 127 8.77 1.38 20.76
N VAL A 128 8.58 0.30 21.53
CA VAL A 128 7.47 0.18 22.49
C VAL A 128 7.82 0.94 23.77
N LYS A 129 6.97 1.86 24.18
CA LYS A 129 7.19 2.65 25.41
C LYS A 129 6.66 1.92 26.64
N TYR A 130 5.43 1.43 26.56
CA TYR A 130 4.79 0.65 27.60
C TYR A 130 3.56 -0.07 27.06
N VAL A 131 3.19 -1.15 27.76
CA VAL A 131 1.99 -1.93 27.48
C VAL A 131 1.04 -1.79 28.66
N LEU A 132 -0.18 -1.35 28.40
CA LEU A 132 -1.24 -1.22 29.41
C LEU A 132 -2.27 -2.31 29.24
N GLY A 133 -2.57 -2.99 30.31
CA GLY A 133 -3.62 -4.00 30.39
C GLY A 133 -4.17 -4.07 31.81
N LEU A 134 -5.13 -4.96 32.03
CA LEU A 134 -5.68 -5.17 33.35
C LEU A 134 -4.59 -5.51 34.36
N GLU A 135 -3.65 -6.37 33.97
CA GLU A 135 -2.54 -6.83 34.80
C GLU A 135 -1.54 -5.73 35.17
N SER A 136 -1.35 -4.71 34.31
CA SER A 136 -0.48 -3.57 34.61
C SER A 136 -1.10 -2.60 35.62
N VAL A 137 -2.44 -2.48 35.62
CA VAL A 137 -3.18 -1.58 36.53
C VAL A 137 -3.27 -2.17 37.93
N ILE A 138 -3.44 -3.48 38.05
CA ILE A 138 -3.68 -4.15 39.33
C ILE A 138 -2.38 -4.51 40.07
N GLY A 139 -1.30 -4.79 39.32
CA GLY A 139 -0.12 -5.45 39.90
C GLY A 139 -0.40 -6.88 40.34
N THR A 140 0.67 -7.61 40.66
CA THR A 140 0.61 -9.09 40.98
C THR A 140 -0.14 -9.47 42.23
N ARG A 141 -0.54 -8.53 43.06
CA ARG A 141 -1.03 -8.82 44.46
C ARG A 141 -2.47 -8.47 44.70
N VAL A 142 -3.17 -7.89 43.74
CA VAL A 142 -4.56 -7.46 43.90
C VAL A 142 -5.47 -8.40 43.10
N PRO A 143 -6.43 -9.10 43.72
CA PRO A 143 -7.41 -9.88 42.98
C PRO A 143 -8.26 -9.03 42.06
N GLU A 144 -8.57 -9.52 40.85
CA GLU A 144 -9.42 -8.83 39.85
C GLU A 144 -10.77 -8.34 40.41
N GLU A 145 -11.28 -9.04 41.44
CA GLU A 145 -12.58 -8.74 42.07
C GLU A 145 -12.59 -7.43 42.88
N ILE A 146 -11.43 -6.85 43.16
CA ILE A 146 -11.31 -5.57 43.92
C ILE A 146 -11.40 -4.36 42.99
N LEU A 147 -11.26 -4.56 41.66
CA LEU A 147 -11.38 -3.46 40.71
C LEU A 147 -12.83 -2.97 40.59
N PRO A 148 -13.01 -1.65 40.45
CA PRO A 148 -14.30 -1.12 40.07
C PRO A 148 -14.78 -1.75 38.74
N ASP A 149 -16.02 -2.18 38.69
CA ASP A 149 -16.62 -2.77 37.47
C ASP A 149 -16.50 -1.87 36.25
N SER A 150 -16.44 -0.55 36.47
CA SER A 150 -16.22 0.45 35.41
C SER A 150 -14.88 0.31 34.67
N ILE A 151 -13.80 -0.03 35.38
CA ILE A 151 -12.47 -0.22 34.79
C ILE A 151 -12.38 -1.62 34.16
N ARG A 152 -12.88 -2.62 34.88
CA ARG A 152 -12.86 -4.01 34.41
C ARG A 152 -13.63 -4.16 33.11
N SER A 153 -14.83 -3.56 33.01
CA SER A 153 -15.67 -3.65 31.81
C SER A 153 -15.08 -2.94 30.56
N ILE A 154 -14.14 -2.01 30.75
CA ILE A 154 -13.46 -1.34 29.64
C ILE A 154 -12.37 -2.26 29.05
N LEU A 155 -11.60 -2.94 29.91
CA LEU A 155 -10.45 -3.73 29.50
C LEU A 155 -10.74 -5.21 29.30
N LYS A 156 -11.84 -5.74 29.87
CA LYS A 156 -12.16 -7.17 29.79
C LYS A 156 -13.65 -7.40 29.56
N SER A 157 -13.95 -8.23 28.57
CA SER A 157 -15.27 -8.75 28.26
C SER A 157 -15.33 -10.25 28.51
N ASP A 158 -16.48 -10.91 28.29
CA ASP A 158 -16.61 -12.37 28.44
C ASP A 158 -15.66 -13.16 27.52
N ARG A 159 -15.27 -12.60 26.41
CA ARG A 159 -14.47 -13.28 25.36
C ARG A 159 -13.08 -12.73 25.17
N TRP A 160 -12.90 -11.42 25.37
CA TRP A 160 -11.69 -10.71 25.00
C TRP A 160 -11.19 -9.84 26.15
N GLU A 161 -9.88 -9.77 26.29
CA GLU A 161 -9.18 -8.80 27.11
C GLU A 161 -8.41 -7.84 26.19
N LEU A 162 -8.49 -6.54 26.48
CA LEU A 162 -7.89 -5.46 25.71
C LEU A 162 -6.58 -5.02 26.36
N LEU A 163 -5.52 -5.02 25.58
CA LEU A 163 -4.25 -4.39 25.92
C LEU A 163 -3.99 -3.20 25.01
N LEU A 164 -3.34 -2.16 25.52
CA LEU A 164 -2.94 -0.97 24.79
C LEU A 164 -1.42 -0.92 24.75
N ILE A 165 -0.85 -0.79 23.55
CA ILE A 165 0.59 -0.67 23.32
C ILE A 165 0.86 0.73 22.79
N ASN A 166 1.69 1.49 23.48
CA ASN A 166 2.10 2.80 23.04
C ASN A 166 3.49 2.74 22.41
N SER A 167 3.62 3.32 21.23
CA SER A 167 4.81 3.32 20.40
C SER A 167 5.32 4.73 20.14
N GLU A 168 6.64 4.89 20.11
CA GLU A 168 7.31 6.12 19.68
C GLU A 168 7.36 6.26 18.15
N TYR A 169 7.04 5.18 17.41
CA TYR A 169 7.09 5.20 15.96
C TYR A 169 5.81 5.76 15.35
N LYS A 170 5.97 6.59 14.33
CA LYS A 170 4.85 7.14 13.56
C LYS A 170 4.16 6.03 12.76
N VAL A 171 2.86 6.20 12.53
CA VAL A 171 1.98 5.22 11.88
C VAL A 171 2.52 4.74 10.54
N ALA A 172 3.01 5.64 9.70
CA ALA A 172 3.50 5.33 8.36
C ALA A 172 5.03 5.34 8.35
N SER A 173 5.65 4.29 8.86
CA SER A 173 7.11 4.14 8.85
C SER A 173 7.52 2.66 8.80
N ASP A 174 8.70 2.37 8.25
CA ASP A 174 9.28 1.02 8.26
C ASP A 174 9.49 0.51 9.68
N ALA A 175 9.86 1.39 10.59
CA ALA A 175 10.09 1.06 11.98
C ALA A 175 8.82 0.51 12.64
N VAL A 176 7.66 1.18 12.46
CA VAL A 176 6.39 0.69 13.00
C VAL A 176 5.94 -0.61 12.32
N ASN A 177 6.20 -0.79 11.02
CA ASN A 177 5.85 -2.02 10.31
C ASN A 177 6.65 -3.23 10.83
N GLN A 178 7.93 -3.05 11.14
CA GLN A 178 8.78 -4.07 11.76
C GLN A 178 8.33 -4.35 13.20
N GLN A 179 8.00 -3.31 13.98
CA GLN A 179 7.46 -3.42 15.32
C GLN A 179 6.17 -4.23 15.33
N ILE A 180 5.21 -3.93 14.43
CA ILE A 180 3.93 -4.65 14.30
C ILE A 180 4.18 -6.13 13.97
N THR A 181 5.14 -6.43 13.10
CA THR A 181 5.50 -7.81 12.76
C THR A 181 6.01 -8.57 13.98
N SER A 182 6.87 -7.94 14.79
CA SER A 182 7.41 -8.49 16.03
C SER A 182 6.32 -8.69 17.07
N LEU A 183 5.48 -7.67 17.30
CA LEU A 183 4.35 -7.74 18.23
C LEU A 183 3.35 -8.84 17.84
N ASN A 184 3.02 -8.97 16.55
CA ASN A 184 2.12 -10.00 16.07
C ASN A 184 2.73 -11.40 16.25
N SER A 185 4.04 -11.57 16.08
CA SER A 185 4.75 -12.82 16.32
C SER A 185 4.67 -13.24 17.80
N ILE A 186 4.88 -12.28 18.71
CA ILE A 186 4.74 -12.52 20.16
C ILE A 186 3.30 -12.86 20.49
N LEU A 187 2.33 -12.08 19.99
CA LEU A 187 0.90 -12.35 20.22
C LEU A 187 0.52 -13.77 19.79
N LYS A 188 0.90 -14.19 18.59
CA LYS A 188 0.58 -15.52 18.05
C LYS A 188 1.26 -16.67 18.77
N LYS A 189 2.36 -16.43 19.47
CA LYS A 189 3.05 -17.40 20.33
C LYS A 189 2.22 -17.73 21.56
N TYR A 190 1.52 -16.75 22.14
CA TYR A 190 0.71 -16.91 23.35
C TYR A 190 -0.77 -17.18 23.05
N ASP A 191 -1.33 -16.49 22.04
CA ASP A 191 -2.72 -16.66 21.61
C ASP A 191 -2.81 -16.65 20.08
N SER A 192 -3.04 -17.83 19.49
CA SER A 192 -3.23 -17.97 18.04
C SER A 192 -4.49 -17.23 17.53
N THR A 193 -5.46 -16.98 18.40
CA THR A 193 -6.72 -16.27 18.09
C THR A 193 -6.63 -14.77 18.36
N GLY A 194 -5.61 -14.32 19.09
CA GLY A 194 -5.39 -12.93 19.42
C GLY A 194 -5.28 -12.05 18.17
N MET A 195 -5.67 -10.80 18.28
CA MET A 195 -5.68 -9.84 17.15
C MET A 195 -4.97 -8.55 17.56
N LEU A 196 -4.10 -8.05 16.66
CA LEU A 196 -3.49 -6.74 16.78
C LEU A 196 -4.31 -5.75 15.96
N ILE A 197 -4.72 -4.64 16.57
CA ILE A 197 -5.65 -3.67 15.99
C ILE A 197 -5.10 -2.26 16.19
N GLY A 198 -5.43 -1.35 15.30
CA GLY A 198 -5.04 0.06 15.36
C GLY A 198 -4.77 0.61 13.98
N GLU A 199 -4.42 1.87 13.91
CA GLU A 199 -4.16 2.55 12.65
C GLU A 199 -2.95 1.94 11.93
N ALA A 200 -1.82 1.78 12.63
CA ALA A 200 -0.61 1.23 12.03
C ALA A 200 -0.73 -0.27 11.64
N PRO A 201 -1.32 -1.18 12.44
CA PRO A 201 -1.62 -2.52 12.00
C PRO A 201 -2.55 -2.57 10.77
N CYS A 202 -3.60 -1.74 10.73
CA CYS A 202 -4.50 -1.64 9.58
C CYS A 202 -3.77 -1.16 8.32
N MET A 203 -2.91 -0.15 8.47
CA MET A 203 -2.06 0.38 7.39
C MET A 203 -1.15 -0.70 6.81
N LYS A 204 -0.48 -1.45 7.71
CA LYS A 204 0.39 -2.55 7.30
C LYS A 204 -0.37 -3.63 6.53
N ASP A 205 -1.51 -4.07 7.04
CA ASP A 205 -2.36 -5.07 6.36
C ASP A 205 -2.84 -4.56 4.99
N MET A 206 -3.14 -3.27 4.89
CA MET A 206 -3.54 -2.64 3.62
C MET A 206 -2.38 -2.62 2.63
N ILE A 207 -1.16 -2.27 3.06
CA ILE A 207 0.03 -2.29 2.20
C ILE A 207 0.28 -3.72 1.70
N ASP A 208 0.38 -4.70 2.61
CA ASP A 208 0.65 -6.09 2.28
C ASP A 208 -0.40 -6.68 1.30
N THR A 209 -1.68 -6.31 1.48
CA THR A 209 -2.78 -6.75 0.60
C THR A 209 -2.72 -6.04 -0.75
N THR A 210 -2.51 -4.73 -0.75
CA THR A 210 -2.47 -3.92 -1.97
C THR A 210 -1.30 -4.33 -2.86
N ASP A 211 -0.12 -4.55 -2.29
CA ASP A 211 1.06 -4.99 -3.04
C ASP A 211 0.82 -6.33 -3.73
N ARG A 212 0.22 -7.27 -3.02
CA ARG A 212 -0.15 -8.56 -3.59
C ARG A 212 -1.17 -8.41 -4.72
N ASP A 213 -2.20 -7.60 -4.51
CA ASP A 213 -3.25 -7.37 -5.50
C ASP A 213 -2.69 -6.69 -6.75
N PHE A 214 -1.82 -5.70 -6.59
CA PHE A 214 -1.13 -5.05 -7.72
C PHE A 214 -0.27 -6.03 -8.52
N GLN A 215 0.50 -6.90 -7.85
CA GLN A 215 1.29 -7.91 -8.53
C GLN A 215 0.42 -8.86 -9.35
N VAL A 216 -0.69 -9.34 -8.78
CA VAL A 216 -1.63 -10.24 -9.47
C VAL A 216 -2.31 -9.54 -10.63
N VAL A 217 -2.83 -8.33 -10.43
CA VAL A 217 -3.51 -7.55 -11.48
C VAL A 217 -2.54 -7.22 -12.62
N ASN A 218 -1.31 -6.81 -12.31
CA ASN A 218 -0.27 -6.56 -13.32
C ASN A 218 0.03 -7.83 -14.12
N ALA A 219 0.29 -8.95 -13.46
CA ALA A 219 0.59 -10.21 -14.14
C ALA A 219 -0.56 -10.65 -15.08
N VAL A 220 -1.79 -10.60 -14.58
CA VAL A 220 -2.99 -10.94 -15.38
C VAL A 220 -3.16 -9.98 -16.56
N SER A 221 -2.94 -8.69 -16.34
CA SER A 221 -3.05 -7.66 -17.39
C SER A 221 -2.01 -7.87 -18.49
N ILE A 222 -0.75 -8.11 -18.13
CA ILE A 222 0.35 -8.39 -19.07
C ILE A 222 0.02 -9.63 -19.92
N VAL A 223 -0.42 -10.71 -19.28
CA VAL A 223 -0.80 -11.95 -20.01
C VAL A 223 -1.99 -11.70 -20.94
N ALA A 224 -3.02 -11.01 -20.47
CA ALA A 224 -4.19 -10.70 -21.29
C ALA A 224 -3.84 -9.84 -22.51
N ILE A 225 -3.06 -8.78 -22.30
CA ILE A 225 -2.59 -7.89 -23.39
C ILE A 225 -1.73 -8.68 -24.36
N PHE A 226 -0.82 -9.52 -23.87
CA PHE A 226 0.01 -10.37 -24.70
C PHE A 226 -0.83 -11.27 -25.62
N VAL A 227 -1.80 -11.98 -25.04
CA VAL A 227 -2.67 -12.89 -25.81
C VAL A 227 -3.49 -12.13 -26.85
N ILE A 228 -4.09 -11.00 -26.48
CA ILE A 228 -4.89 -10.20 -27.40
C ILE A 228 -4.05 -9.70 -28.57
N ILE A 229 -2.88 -9.10 -28.31
CA ILE A 229 -2.02 -8.59 -29.37
C ILE A 229 -1.48 -9.73 -30.24
N ALA A 230 -1.08 -10.86 -29.65
CA ALA A 230 -0.61 -12.02 -30.41
C ALA A 230 -1.67 -12.56 -31.37
N LEU A 231 -2.91 -12.60 -30.94
CA LEU A 231 -4.03 -13.05 -31.77
C LEU A 231 -4.37 -12.05 -32.88
N VAL A 232 -4.37 -10.75 -32.56
CA VAL A 232 -4.71 -9.70 -33.55
C VAL A 232 -3.62 -9.56 -34.60
N GLU A 233 -2.34 -9.50 -34.17
CA GLU A 233 -1.20 -9.28 -35.04
C GLU A 233 -0.66 -10.58 -35.68
N GLN A 234 -1.19 -11.75 -35.29
CA GLN A 234 -0.72 -13.06 -35.71
C GLN A 234 0.81 -13.25 -35.60
N SER A 235 1.39 -12.65 -34.61
CA SER A 235 2.85 -12.65 -34.33
C SER A 235 3.07 -12.77 -32.83
N ALA A 236 3.95 -13.68 -32.43
CA ALA A 236 4.34 -13.80 -31.02
C ALA A 236 5.43 -12.78 -30.60
N LEU A 237 6.23 -12.29 -31.55
CA LEU A 237 7.34 -11.39 -31.25
C LEU A 237 6.87 -9.96 -30.98
N LEU A 238 5.86 -9.51 -31.71
CA LEU A 238 5.37 -8.13 -31.64
C LEU A 238 4.79 -7.78 -30.25
N PRO A 239 3.99 -8.65 -29.59
CA PRO A 239 3.55 -8.41 -28.21
C PRO A 239 4.69 -8.23 -27.21
N PHE A 240 5.77 -9.02 -27.32
CA PHE A 240 6.92 -8.87 -26.43
C PHE A 240 7.55 -7.48 -26.54
N ILE A 241 7.75 -6.98 -27.76
CA ILE A 241 8.32 -5.66 -27.98
C ILE A 241 7.41 -4.56 -27.45
N LEU A 242 6.11 -4.66 -27.73
CA LEU A 242 5.13 -3.67 -27.27
C LEU A 242 5.01 -3.64 -25.76
N ILE A 243 4.91 -4.81 -25.10
CA ILE A 243 4.85 -4.89 -23.65
C ILE A 243 6.12 -4.36 -23.03
N ALA A 244 7.30 -4.72 -23.52
CA ALA A 244 8.57 -4.20 -23.01
C ALA A 244 8.66 -2.68 -23.05
N VAL A 245 8.17 -2.05 -24.12
CA VAL A 245 8.14 -0.60 -24.23
C VAL A 245 7.13 0.04 -23.27
N ILE A 246 5.95 -0.57 -23.12
CA ILE A 246 4.90 -0.10 -22.21
C ILE A 246 5.39 -0.21 -20.76
N GLU A 247 5.94 -1.36 -20.38
CA GLU A 247 6.46 -1.58 -19.03
C GLU A 247 7.61 -0.62 -18.69
N LEU A 248 8.53 -0.39 -19.62
CA LEU A 248 9.58 0.60 -19.42
C LEU A 248 8.99 2.01 -19.18
N ALA A 249 7.97 2.41 -19.95
CA ALA A 249 7.33 3.70 -19.75
C ALA A 249 6.63 3.78 -18.37
N ILE A 250 6.02 2.71 -17.91
CA ILE A 250 5.41 2.60 -16.58
C ILE A 250 6.49 2.72 -15.49
N PHE A 251 7.59 1.96 -15.60
CA PHE A 251 8.68 2.00 -14.63
C PHE A 251 9.36 3.38 -14.55
N ILE A 252 9.55 4.05 -15.69
CA ILE A 252 10.06 5.43 -15.70
C ILE A 252 9.08 6.37 -15.00
N ASN A 253 7.80 6.29 -15.34
CA ASN A 253 6.78 7.18 -14.77
C ASN A 253 6.62 6.99 -13.26
N LEU A 254 6.54 5.75 -12.79
CA LEU A 254 6.39 5.44 -11.37
C LEU A 254 7.70 5.57 -10.57
N GLY A 255 8.85 5.41 -11.21
CA GLY A 255 10.16 5.59 -10.58
C GLY A 255 10.64 7.05 -10.54
N LEU A 256 10.00 7.96 -11.28
CA LEU A 256 10.40 9.36 -11.35
C LEU A 256 10.35 10.10 -10.00
N PRO A 257 9.33 9.90 -9.12
CA PRO A 257 9.26 10.54 -7.82
C PRO A 257 10.51 10.31 -6.97
N HIS A 258 11.05 9.09 -6.95
CA HIS A 258 12.28 8.77 -6.24
C HIS A 258 13.47 9.66 -6.67
N TYR A 259 13.62 9.90 -7.97
CA TYR A 259 14.71 10.75 -8.50
C TYR A 259 14.45 12.25 -8.31
N LEU A 260 13.20 12.66 -8.13
CA LEU A 260 12.81 14.06 -7.87
C LEU A 260 12.83 14.40 -6.37
N GLY A 261 13.12 13.44 -5.47
CA GLY A 261 13.11 13.64 -4.04
C GLY A 261 11.70 13.93 -3.47
N GLN A 262 10.68 13.42 -4.11
CA GLN A 262 9.27 13.52 -3.70
C GLN A 262 8.78 12.20 -3.10
N SER A 263 9.65 11.55 -2.32
CA SER A 263 9.30 10.34 -1.57
C SER A 263 8.87 10.72 -0.15
#